data_56a253ae0c2b3c2662173891bb8bff86
#
_entry.id   56a253ae0c2b3c2662173891bb8bff86
#
_cell.length_a   1.000
_cell.length_b   1.000
_cell.length_c   1.000
_cell.angle_alpha   90.00
_cell.angle_beta   90.00
_cell.angle_gamma   90.00
#
_symmetry.space_group_name_H-M   'P 1'
#
loop_
_entity.id
_entity.type
_entity.pdbx_description
1 polymer ?
#
loop_
_entity_poly.entity_id
_entity_poly.type
_entity_poly.pdbx_seq_one_letter_code
_entity_poly.pdbx_strand_id
1 'polypeptide(L)'
;PKLLFEYIDGAASDGSGEAENRRIIRHFRLKTKALINVEQRSLNHKVFRIPTKLPVGIAPMGMVQMAGVGADEEFAKFASKYEIPVGVSTAASMSLEKYAEYSRGYAWFQLYYMADKAELEKLLNRILMAGYKTLIFTVDVPEIGFRPNEIRNGLKVPFKFGPKQIFDFALHPAWSLKTLMNGAPKFGNFTDTNSFNRGASRAGADWDFLRYLRDHWPNKLVIKGVLNTDDAINMK
;
A
#
# COMPACT_ATOMS: atom_id res chain seq x y z
N PRO A 1 15.26 1.19 -14.64
CA PRO A 1 15.82 -0.16 -14.82
C PRO A 1 14.74 -1.22 -14.93
N LYS A 2 14.98 -2.25 -15.73
CA LYS A 2 14.03 -3.31 -16.03
C LYS A 2 13.53 -4.03 -14.77
N LEU A 3 14.44 -4.31 -13.84
CA LEU A 3 14.14 -4.94 -12.56
C LEU A 3 13.02 -4.21 -11.80
N LEU A 4 13.06 -2.89 -11.79
CA LEU A 4 12.13 -2.04 -11.06
C LEU A 4 10.83 -1.83 -11.83
N PHE A 5 10.93 -1.71 -13.15
CA PHE A 5 9.75 -1.66 -14.01
C PHE A 5 8.90 -2.93 -13.84
N GLU A 6 9.53 -4.10 -13.88
CA GLU A 6 8.84 -5.38 -13.69
C GLU A 6 8.24 -5.57 -12.28
N TYR A 7 8.82 -4.92 -11.27
CA TYR A 7 8.22 -4.91 -9.92
C TYR A 7 6.88 -4.17 -9.90
N ILE A 8 6.76 -3.09 -10.67
CA ILE A 8 5.55 -2.25 -10.70
C ILE A 8 4.53 -2.80 -11.70
N ASP A 9 4.97 -3.12 -12.91
CA ASP A 9 4.14 -3.55 -14.03
C ASP A 9 3.82 -5.05 -14.00
N GLY A 10 4.64 -5.84 -13.30
CA GLY A 10 4.51 -7.29 -13.25
C GLY A 10 3.34 -7.77 -12.37
N ALA A 11 2.67 -8.81 -12.84
CA ALA A 11 1.61 -9.49 -12.11
C ALA A 11 2.11 -10.74 -11.39
N ALA A 12 1.27 -11.32 -10.52
CA ALA A 12 1.50 -12.63 -9.94
C ALA A 12 1.17 -13.75 -10.94
N SER A 13 1.88 -14.87 -10.82
CA SER A 13 1.70 -16.06 -11.64
C SER A 13 1.83 -15.77 -13.15
N ASP A 14 0.84 -16.14 -13.94
CA ASP A 14 0.74 -15.90 -15.39
C ASP A 14 0.07 -14.57 -15.78
N GLY A 15 -0.35 -13.78 -14.77
CA GLY A 15 -1.03 -12.50 -15.00
C GLY A 15 -2.53 -12.61 -15.27
N SER A 16 -3.11 -13.80 -15.23
CA SER A 16 -4.55 -13.99 -15.49
C SER A 16 -5.45 -13.21 -14.52
N GLY A 17 -5.08 -13.15 -13.23
CA GLY A 17 -5.82 -12.37 -12.23
C GLY A 17 -5.80 -10.87 -12.51
N GLU A 18 -4.68 -10.31 -12.95
CA GLU A 18 -4.57 -8.90 -13.35
C GLU A 18 -5.41 -8.61 -14.60
N ALA A 19 -5.33 -9.48 -15.62
CA ALA A 19 -6.13 -9.37 -16.83
C ALA A 19 -7.63 -9.41 -16.52
N GLU A 20 -8.07 -10.28 -15.61
CA GLU A 20 -9.46 -10.38 -15.19
C GLU A 20 -9.91 -9.11 -14.44
N ASN A 21 -9.10 -8.56 -13.54
CA ASN A 21 -9.39 -7.30 -12.87
C ASN A 21 -9.63 -6.17 -13.88
N ARG A 22 -8.77 -6.04 -14.88
CA ARG A 22 -8.94 -5.05 -15.97
C ARG A 22 -10.21 -5.30 -16.78
N ARG A 23 -10.52 -6.57 -17.07
CA ARG A 23 -11.73 -6.97 -17.79
C ARG A 23 -12.99 -6.56 -17.03
N ILE A 24 -13.06 -6.87 -15.74
CA ILE A 24 -14.22 -6.56 -14.90
C ILE A 24 -14.45 -5.04 -14.81
N ILE A 25 -13.40 -4.25 -14.59
CA ILE A 25 -13.54 -2.78 -14.54
C ILE A 25 -14.16 -2.24 -15.84
N ARG A 26 -13.81 -2.80 -17.00
CA ARG A 26 -14.38 -2.40 -18.29
C ARG A 26 -15.87 -2.75 -18.46
N HIS A 27 -16.44 -3.61 -17.61
CA HIS A 27 -17.85 -3.97 -17.66
C HIS A 27 -18.75 -2.99 -16.90
N PHE A 28 -18.18 -2.18 -16.00
CA PHE A 28 -18.97 -1.15 -15.33
C PHE A 28 -19.46 -0.12 -16.35
N ARG A 29 -20.73 0.25 -16.22
CA ARG A 29 -21.39 1.26 -17.05
C ARG A 29 -21.99 2.32 -16.15
N LEU A 30 -21.84 3.58 -16.56
CA LEU A 30 -22.49 4.68 -15.88
C LEU A 30 -23.97 4.71 -16.31
N LYS A 31 -24.88 4.71 -15.34
CA LYS A 31 -26.29 4.95 -15.59
C LYS A 31 -26.49 6.44 -15.80
N THR A 32 -26.61 6.85 -17.06
CA THR A 32 -26.82 8.24 -17.42
C THR A 32 -28.23 8.70 -17.11
N LYS A 33 -28.38 9.98 -16.79
CA LYS A 33 -29.68 10.65 -16.63
C LYS A 33 -29.74 11.87 -17.54
N ALA A 34 -30.80 12.02 -18.29
CA ALA A 34 -31.04 13.20 -19.11
C ALA A 34 -31.74 14.30 -18.30
N LEU A 35 -31.68 15.54 -18.79
CA LEU A 35 -32.38 16.71 -18.24
C LEU A 35 -32.13 17.00 -16.77
N ILE A 36 -30.94 16.67 -16.29
CA ILE A 36 -30.45 17.06 -14.97
C ILE A 36 -29.57 18.28 -15.13
N ASN A 37 -29.87 19.36 -14.36
CA ASN A 37 -28.99 20.51 -14.31
C ASN A 37 -27.67 20.13 -13.62
N VAL A 38 -26.56 20.28 -14.33
CA VAL A 38 -25.20 19.93 -13.87
C VAL A 38 -24.25 21.14 -13.82
N GLU A 39 -24.80 22.36 -13.83
CA GLU A 39 -23.99 23.58 -13.79
C GLU A 39 -23.16 23.66 -12.51
N GLN A 40 -23.73 23.26 -11.39
CA GLN A 40 -23.04 23.23 -10.08
C GLN A 40 -22.60 21.80 -9.72
N ARG A 41 -21.60 21.32 -10.42
CA ARG A 41 -21.02 19.99 -10.12
C ARG A 41 -20.02 20.08 -8.99
N SER A 42 -20.01 19.08 -8.13
CA SER A 42 -19.01 18.93 -7.09
C SER A 42 -18.48 17.49 -7.06
N LEU A 43 -17.18 17.36 -6.86
CA LEU A 43 -16.51 16.07 -6.60
C LEU A 43 -16.31 15.82 -5.10
N ASN A 44 -16.70 16.80 -4.26
CA ASN A 44 -16.60 16.65 -2.82
C ASN A 44 -17.40 15.43 -2.34
N HIS A 45 -16.75 14.62 -1.53
CA HIS A 45 -17.31 13.37 -1.04
C HIS A 45 -16.96 13.15 0.44
N LYS A 46 -17.52 12.14 1.05
CA LYS A 46 -17.15 11.68 2.39
C LYS A 46 -16.78 10.20 2.33
N VAL A 47 -15.50 9.89 2.55
CA VAL A 47 -15.04 8.51 2.70
C VAL A 47 -14.99 8.17 4.18
N PHE A 48 -15.82 7.21 4.62
CA PHE A 48 -16.00 6.89 6.05
C PHE A 48 -16.26 8.12 6.94
N ARG A 49 -17.09 9.05 6.47
CA ARG A 49 -17.43 10.34 7.12
C ARG A 49 -16.26 11.35 7.17
N ILE A 50 -15.11 11.05 6.57
CA ILE A 50 -14.01 12.02 6.40
C ILE A 50 -14.29 12.79 5.11
N PRO A 51 -14.38 14.15 5.17
CA PRO A 51 -14.54 14.95 3.96
C PRO A 51 -13.34 14.79 3.04
N THR A 52 -13.59 14.65 1.75
CA THR A 52 -12.57 14.57 0.69
C THR A 52 -12.97 15.47 -0.47
N LYS A 53 -12.01 16.08 -1.13
CA LYS A 53 -12.27 16.90 -2.33
C LYS A 53 -12.54 16.06 -3.59
N LEU A 54 -12.09 14.82 -3.57
CA LEU A 54 -12.28 13.88 -4.68
C LEU A 54 -12.79 12.53 -4.15
N PRO A 55 -13.62 11.81 -4.89
CA PRO A 55 -14.11 10.47 -4.51
C PRO A 55 -13.10 9.36 -4.82
N VAL A 56 -11.82 9.61 -4.59
CA VAL A 56 -10.71 8.68 -4.84
C VAL A 56 -9.71 8.73 -3.68
N GLY A 57 -8.85 7.73 -3.61
CA GLY A 57 -7.71 7.67 -2.70
C GLY A 57 -6.55 6.94 -3.33
N ILE A 58 -5.37 7.06 -2.74
CA ILE A 58 -4.16 6.35 -3.15
C ILE A 58 -4.10 5.04 -2.36
N ALA A 59 -4.09 3.90 -3.07
CA ALA A 59 -3.98 2.59 -2.44
C ALA A 59 -2.62 2.40 -1.74
N PRO A 60 -2.53 1.57 -0.68
CA PRO A 60 -1.27 1.29 -0.03
C PRO A 60 -0.34 0.50 -0.96
N MET A 61 0.86 0.99 -1.12
CA MET A 61 1.91 0.39 -1.95
C MET A 61 3.20 0.25 -1.14
N GLY A 62 3.85 -0.91 -1.26
CA GLY A 62 5.15 -1.16 -0.64
C GLY A 62 6.30 -0.69 -1.53
N MET A 63 7.38 -0.21 -0.93
CA MET A 63 8.66 0.04 -1.61
C MET A 63 8.57 0.97 -2.83
N VAL A 64 7.68 1.96 -2.83
CA VAL A 64 7.46 2.84 -4.01
C VAL A 64 8.68 3.70 -4.36
N GLN A 65 9.61 3.92 -3.44
CA GLN A 65 10.88 4.59 -3.75
C GLN A 65 11.76 3.79 -4.74
N MET A 66 11.46 2.52 -4.96
CA MET A 66 12.09 1.77 -6.06
C MET A 66 11.72 2.34 -7.44
N ALA A 67 10.51 2.86 -7.59
CA ALA A 67 10.11 3.56 -8.81
C ALA A 67 10.82 4.91 -8.97
N GLY A 68 10.97 5.63 -7.87
CA GLY A 68 11.66 6.91 -7.85
C GLY A 68 11.87 7.43 -6.44
N VAL A 69 13.05 8.01 -6.22
CA VAL A 69 13.39 8.64 -4.95
C VAL A 69 12.38 9.75 -4.63
N GLY A 70 11.85 9.74 -3.41
CA GLY A 70 10.86 10.71 -2.93
C GLY A 70 9.41 10.35 -3.27
N ALA A 71 9.12 9.23 -3.93
CA ALA A 71 7.76 8.88 -4.35
C ALA A 71 6.76 8.79 -3.19
N ASP A 72 7.16 8.24 -2.04
CA ASP A 72 6.32 8.21 -0.83
C ASP A 72 5.93 9.62 -0.36
N GLU A 73 6.90 10.53 -0.35
CA GLU A 73 6.70 11.93 0.06
C GLU A 73 5.75 12.65 -0.88
N GLU A 74 5.93 12.45 -2.19
CA GLU A 74 5.06 13.06 -3.20
C GLU A 74 3.62 12.54 -3.08
N PHE A 75 3.40 11.25 -2.80
CA PHE A 75 2.06 10.72 -2.55
C PHE A 75 1.43 11.31 -1.29
N ALA A 76 2.19 11.47 -0.21
CA ALA A 76 1.69 12.08 1.02
C ALA A 76 1.33 13.57 0.81
N LYS A 77 2.18 14.33 0.13
CA LYS A 77 1.92 15.73 -0.22
C LYS A 77 0.73 15.87 -1.17
N PHE A 78 0.63 15.00 -2.18
CA PHE A 78 -0.51 14.97 -3.09
C PHE A 78 -1.82 14.71 -2.35
N ALA A 79 -1.82 13.74 -1.45
CA ALA A 79 -2.98 13.43 -0.61
C ALA A 79 -3.42 14.63 0.24
N SER A 80 -2.47 15.33 0.86
CA SER A 80 -2.72 16.56 1.60
C SER A 80 -3.27 17.67 0.71
N LYS A 81 -2.66 17.90 -0.46
CA LYS A 81 -3.06 18.97 -1.40
C LYS A 81 -4.49 18.79 -1.91
N TYR A 82 -4.87 17.58 -2.23
CA TYR A 82 -6.19 17.25 -2.80
C TYR A 82 -7.17 16.73 -1.75
N GLU A 83 -6.77 16.70 -0.47
CA GLU A 83 -7.60 16.25 0.64
C GLU A 83 -8.24 14.88 0.38
N ILE A 84 -7.40 13.91 -0.04
CA ILE A 84 -7.80 12.54 -0.33
C ILE A 84 -7.04 11.54 0.54
N PRO A 85 -7.62 10.35 0.82
CA PRO A 85 -6.91 9.34 1.58
C PRO A 85 -5.67 8.81 0.85
N VAL A 86 -4.60 8.54 1.59
CA VAL A 86 -3.43 7.78 1.13
C VAL A 86 -3.16 6.60 2.05
N GLY A 87 -3.14 5.40 1.49
CA GLY A 87 -2.77 4.17 2.19
C GLY A 87 -1.26 4.10 2.39
N VAL A 88 -0.82 3.98 3.64
CA VAL A 88 0.59 3.82 4.02
C VAL A 88 0.85 2.35 4.30
N SER A 89 1.61 1.70 3.43
CA SER A 89 1.90 0.27 3.58
C SER A 89 2.78 -0.03 4.78
N THR A 90 2.55 -1.16 5.44
CA THR A 90 3.53 -1.75 6.37
C THR A 90 4.94 -1.78 5.76
N ALA A 91 5.03 -2.07 4.47
CA ALA A 91 6.28 -2.14 3.70
C ALA A 91 6.60 -0.84 2.94
N ALA A 92 6.12 0.32 3.38
CA ALA A 92 6.47 1.61 2.78
C ALA A 92 7.97 1.91 2.92
N SER A 93 8.52 2.69 2.00
CA SER A 93 9.94 3.09 2.06
C SER A 93 10.17 4.31 2.96
N MET A 94 9.16 5.10 3.23
CA MET A 94 9.17 6.20 4.20
C MET A 94 8.50 5.76 5.51
N SER A 95 8.97 6.29 6.64
CA SER A 95 8.38 5.97 7.95
C SER A 95 6.96 6.50 8.08
N LEU A 96 6.16 5.82 8.87
CA LEU A 96 4.76 6.18 9.11
C LEU A 96 4.62 7.58 9.73
N GLU A 97 5.58 8.01 10.54
CA GLU A 97 5.60 9.34 11.15
C GLU A 97 5.75 10.43 10.09
N LYS A 98 6.71 10.28 9.16
CA LYS A 98 6.89 11.22 8.05
C LYS A 98 5.69 11.23 7.10
N TYR A 99 5.08 10.08 6.87
CA TYR A 99 3.84 10.01 6.10
C TYR A 99 2.71 10.80 6.77
N ALA A 100 2.55 10.65 8.09
CA ALA A 100 1.55 11.40 8.86
C ALA A 100 1.78 12.91 8.78
N GLU A 101 3.04 13.35 8.91
CA GLU A 101 3.45 14.73 8.80
C GLU A 101 3.08 15.35 7.43
N TYR A 102 3.52 14.72 6.34
CA TYR A 102 3.31 15.26 4.99
C TYR A 102 1.85 15.15 4.52
N SER A 103 1.13 14.10 4.93
CA SER A 103 -0.27 13.90 4.54
C SER A 103 -1.27 14.72 5.34
N ARG A 104 -0.85 15.34 6.46
CA ARG A 104 -1.68 16.23 7.31
C ARG A 104 -3.04 15.61 7.69
N GLY A 105 -3.03 14.34 8.11
CA GLY A 105 -4.23 13.62 8.58
C GLY A 105 -4.97 12.81 7.52
N TYR A 106 -4.51 12.78 6.28
CA TYR A 106 -5.09 11.96 5.21
C TYR A 106 -4.43 10.59 5.06
N ALA A 107 -3.42 10.26 5.89
CA ALA A 107 -2.80 8.93 5.90
C ALA A 107 -3.68 7.89 6.62
N TRP A 108 -3.80 6.71 6.00
CA TRP A 108 -4.41 5.52 6.54
C TRP A 108 -3.37 4.42 6.56
N PHE A 109 -3.08 3.82 7.74
CA PHE A 109 -2.04 2.80 7.83
C PHE A 109 -2.56 1.44 7.40
N GLN A 110 -1.86 0.76 6.48
CA GLN A 110 -2.17 -0.61 6.07
C GLN A 110 -1.29 -1.59 6.83
N LEU A 111 -1.94 -2.51 7.51
CA LEU A 111 -1.36 -3.56 8.34
C LEU A 111 -1.50 -4.92 7.65
N TYR A 112 -0.43 -5.71 7.69
CA TYR A 112 -0.48 -7.16 7.50
C TYR A 112 -0.60 -7.88 8.84
N TYR A 113 -1.00 -9.15 8.80
CA TYR A 113 -0.94 -10.03 9.98
C TYR A 113 0.48 -10.07 10.54
N MET A 114 0.57 -10.02 11.86
CA MET A 114 1.80 -10.17 12.64
C MET A 114 1.55 -11.19 13.76
N ALA A 115 2.33 -12.28 13.75
CA ALA A 115 2.18 -13.36 14.73
C ALA A 115 2.64 -12.92 16.14
N ASP A 116 3.65 -12.06 16.22
CA ASP A 116 4.16 -11.51 17.48
C ASP A 116 3.24 -10.39 17.96
N LYS A 117 2.44 -10.67 18.98
CA LYS A 117 1.50 -9.71 19.58
C LYS A 117 2.20 -8.52 20.23
N ALA A 118 3.36 -8.71 20.84
CA ALA A 118 4.08 -7.63 21.48
C ALA A 118 4.61 -6.61 20.45
N GLU A 119 5.12 -7.10 19.32
CA GLU A 119 5.54 -6.23 18.20
C GLU A 119 4.33 -5.58 17.52
N LEU A 120 3.20 -6.27 17.40
CA LEU A 120 1.96 -5.70 16.88
C LEU A 120 1.47 -4.54 17.78
N GLU A 121 1.43 -4.73 19.09
CA GLU A 121 1.00 -3.68 20.04
C GLU A 121 1.92 -2.45 19.98
N LYS A 122 3.23 -2.66 19.92
CA LYS A 122 4.21 -1.57 19.73
C LYS A 122 3.91 -0.80 18.43
N LEU A 123 3.65 -1.50 17.34
CA LEU A 123 3.33 -0.88 16.06
C LEU A 123 2.00 -0.14 16.12
N LEU A 124 0.94 -0.72 16.71
CA LEU A 124 -0.37 -0.06 16.85
C LEU A 124 -0.26 1.22 17.69
N ASN A 125 0.46 1.18 18.80
CA ASN A 125 0.72 2.36 19.63
C ASN A 125 1.48 3.44 18.85
N ARG A 126 2.49 3.06 18.09
CA ARG A 126 3.27 3.98 17.25
C ARG A 126 2.41 4.64 16.18
N ILE A 127 1.50 3.88 15.55
CA ILE A 127 0.53 4.40 14.56
C ILE A 127 -0.43 5.40 15.23
N LEU A 128 -0.94 5.08 16.44
CA LEU A 128 -1.81 5.97 17.19
C LEU A 128 -1.11 7.26 17.58
N MET A 129 0.13 7.18 18.08
CA MET A 129 0.94 8.35 18.46
C MET A 129 1.26 9.25 17.27
N ALA A 130 1.44 8.68 16.07
CA ALA A 130 1.61 9.44 14.83
C ALA A 130 0.31 10.08 14.31
N GLY A 131 -0.82 9.86 14.99
CA GLY A 131 -2.09 10.54 14.71
C GLY A 131 -2.99 9.88 13.67
N TYR A 132 -2.71 8.63 13.28
CA TYR A 132 -3.57 7.90 12.35
C TYR A 132 -4.96 7.64 12.94
N LYS A 133 -5.99 7.84 12.12
CA LYS A 133 -7.40 7.62 12.48
C LYS A 133 -8.03 6.42 11.76
N THR A 134 -7.32 5.82 10.84
CA THR A 134 -7.81 4.68 10.05
C THR A 134 -6.71 3.64 9.90
N LEU A 135 -7.02 2.41 10.26
CA LEU A 135 -6.21 1.22 10.03
C LEU A 135 -6.85 0.39 8.92
N ILE A 136 -6.06 -0.05 7.95
CA ILE A 136 -6.48 -0.95 6.88
C ILE A 136 -5.85 -2.32 7.17
N PHE A 137 -6.64 -3.30 7.51
CA PHE A 137 -6.16 -4.67 7.71
C PHE A 137 -6.30 -5.48 6.41
N THR A 138 -5.20 -6.04 5.92
CA THR A 138 -5.16 -6.82 4.67
C THR A 138 -5.31 -8.30 4.96
N VAL A 139 -6.33 -8.94 4.36
CA VAL A 139 -6.73 -10.34 4.61
C VAL A 139 -6.61 -11.26 3.39
N ASP A 140 -6.30 -10.72 2.22
CA ASP A 140 -6.25 -11.44 0.94
C ASP A 140 -4.86 -11.96 0.55
N VAL A 141 -3.90 -11.95 1.47
CA VAL A 141 -2.51 -12.36 1.20
C VAL A 141 -2.02 -13.31 2.32
N PRO A 142 -2.55 -14.52 2.44
CA PRO A 142 -2.07 -15.49 3.43
C PRO A 142 -0.63 -15.89 3.15
N GLU A 143 -0.25 -16.01 1.88
CA GLU A 143 1.09 -16.30 1.41
C GLU A 143 1.53 -15.29 0.34
N ILE A 144 2.83 -15.18 0.11
CA ILE A 144 3.36 -14.28 -0.92
C ILE A 144 3.04 -14.86 -2.29
N GLY A 145 2.43 -14.05 -3.14
CA GLY A 145 2.18 -14.41 -4.54
C GLY A 145 3.48 -14.70 -5.30
N PHE A 146 3.47 -15.76 -6.09
CA PHE A 146 4.57 -16.10 -6.99
C PHE A 146 4.69 -15.04 -8.10
N ARG A 147 5.84 -14.38 -8.19
CA ARG A 147 6.12 -13.31 -9.15
C ARG A 147 7.30 -13.66 -10.04
N PRO A 148 7.06 -14.39 -11.13
CA PRO A 148 8.11 -14.97 -11.95
C PRO A 148 9.04 -13.94 -12.57
N ASN A 149 8.54 -12.77 -12.95
CA ASN A 149 9.35 -11.71 -13.54
C ASN A 149 10.35 -11.12 -12.54
N GLU A 150 9.93 -10.90 -11.30
CA GLU A 150 10.82 -10.46 -10.22
C GLU A 150 11.96 -11.47 -10.02
N ILE A 151 11.63 -12.75 -9.98
CA ILE A 151 12.61 -13.84 -9.78
C ILE A 151 13.60 -13.91 -10.95
N ARG A 152 13.12 -13.89 -12.20
CA ARG A 152 13.95 -13.92 -13.42
C ARG A 152 14.91 -12.73 -13.50
N ASN A 153 14.48 -11.57 -13.04
CA ASN A 153 15.30 -10.37 -13.03
C ASN A 153 16.17 -10.24 -11.76
N GLY A 154 16.05 -11.18 -10.82
CA GLY A 154 16.89 -11.27 -9.63
C GLY A 154 16.52 -10.28 -8.53
N LEU A 155 15.24 -9.86 -8.45
CA LEU A 155 14.77 -9.04 -7.34
C LEU A 155 14.76 -9.88 -6.06
N LYS A 156 15.65 -9.56 -5.15
CA LYS A 156 15.75 -10.18 -3.82
C LYS A 156 15.86 -9.08 -2.77
N VAL A 157 15.20 -9.27 -1.65
CA VAL A 157 15.34 -8.37 -0.48
C VAL A 157 15.95 -9.21 0.65
N PRO A 158 17.12 -8.83 1.19
CA PRO A 158 17.92 -7.66 0.85
C PRO A 158 18.51 -7.70 -0.56
N PHE A 159 18.70 -6.52 -1.14
CA PHE A 159 19.14 -6.40 -2.53
C PHE A 159 20.55 -6.99 -2.72
N LYS A 160 20.69 -7.86 -3.73
CA LYS A 160 21.97 -8.37 -4.21
C LYS A 160 22.02 -8.21 -5.72
N PHE A 161 22.95 -7.42 -6.20
CA PHE A 161 23.06 -7.11 -7.62
C PHE A 161 24.24 -7.83 -8.24
N GLY A 162 23.97 -8.53 -9.34
CA GLY A 162 24.98 -9.13 -10.18
C GLY A 162 25.36 -8.22 -11.37
N PRO A 163 26.28 -8.65 -12.23
CA PRO A 163 26.72 -7.86 -13.40
C PRO A 163 25.60 -7.40 -14.33
N LYS A 164 24.59 -8.26 -14.50
CA LYS A 164 23.41 -7.95 -15.34
C LYS A 164 22.62 -6.76 -14.80
N GLN A 165 22.36 -6.71 -13.50
CA GLN A 165 21.65 -5.62 -12.86
C GLN A 165 22.48 -4.33 -12.88
N ILE A 166 23.80 -4.44 -12.63
CA ILE A 166 24.73 -3.29 -12.68
C ILE A 166 24.71 -2.68 -14.08
N PHE A 167 24.76 -3.49 -15.13
CA PHE A 167 24.69 -3.02 -16.51
C PHE A 167 23.34 -2.34 -16.80
N ASP A 168 22.21 -2.94 -16.38
CA ASP A 168 20.88 -2.33 -16.53
C ASP A 168 20.80 -0.97 -15.81
N PHE A 169 21.39 -0.85 -14.61
CA PHE A 169 21.46 0.43 -13.88
C PHE A 169 22.30 1.47 -14.61
N ALA A 170 23.42 1.08 -15.21
CA ALA A 170 24.25 1.97 -15.98
C ALA A 170 23.52 2.55 -17.21
N LEU A 171 22.62 1.79 -17.81
CA LEU A 171 21.77 2.26 -18.91
C LEU A 171 20.65 3.22 -18.46
N HIS A 172 20.44 3.39 -17.15
CA HIS A 172 19.42 4.25 -16.57
C HIS A 172 20.02 5.30 -15.63
N PRO A 173 20.91 6.19 -16.11
CA PRO A 173 21.72 7.05 -15.25
C PRO A 173 20.89 7.99 -14.36
N ALA A 174 19.77 8.51 -14.84
CA ALA A 174 18.94 9.42 -14.08
C ALA A 174 18.37 8.78 -12.80
N TRP A 175 17.93 7.52 -12.87
CA TRP A 175 17.47 6.77 -11.72
C TRP A 175 18.65 6.37 -10.83
N SER A 176 19.72 5.86 -11.42
CA SER A 176 20.88 5.32 -10.70
C SER A 176 21.61 6.38 -9.89
N LEU A 177 21.86 7.55 -10.45
CA LEU A 177 22.50 8.67 -9.75
C LEU A 177 21.63 9.15 -8.58
N LYS A 178 20.32 9.33 -8.78
CA LYS A 178 19.41 9.70 -7.69
C LYS A 178 19.40 8.66 -6.57
N THR A 179 19.40 7.38 -6.90
CA THR A 179 19.44 6.29 -5.92
C THR A 179 20.76 6.22 -5.19
N LEU A 180 21.90 6.43 -5.86
CA LEU A 180 23.21 6.49 -5.22
C LEU A 180 23.32 7.65 -4.23
N MET A 181 22.78 8.81 -4.58
CA MET A 181 22.82 10.00 -3.70
C MET A 181 21.92 9.85 -2.46
N ASN A 182 20.81 9.11 -2.55
CA ASN A 182 19.82 8.97 -1.49
C ASN A 182 19.85 7.61 -0.77
N GLY A 183 20.69 6.69 -1.24
CA GLY A 183 20.79 5.32 -0.74
C GLY A 183 19.71 4.38 -1.33
N ALA A 184 19.96 3.08 -1.18
CA ALA A 184 18.98 2.06 -1.62
C ALA A 184 17.68 2.15 -0.81
N PRO A 185 16.51 1.94 -1.45
CA PRO A 185 15.23 1.94 -0.76
C PRO A 185 15.22 0.91 0.38
N LYS A 186 14.73 1.31 1.56
CA LYS A 186 14.60 0.49 2.77
C LYS A 186 13.15 0.44 3.20
N PHE A 187 12.80 -0.50 4.08
CA PHE A 187 11.51 -0.46 4.78
C PHE A 187 11.53 0.63 5.85
N GLY A 188 10.81 1.72 5.63
CA GLY A 188 10.86 2.91 6.49
C GLY A 188 10.22 2.70 7.87
N ASN A 189 9.36 1.70 8.02
CA ASN A 189 8.66 1.43 9.28
C ASN A 189 9.43 0.53 10.25
N PHE A 190 10.51 -0.11 9.81
CA PHE A 190 11.28 -1.07 10.59
C PHE A 190 12.73 -0.63 10.66
N THR A 191 13.31 -0.71 11.86
CA THR A 191 14.73 -0.52 12.09
C THR A 191 15.47 -1.86 11.94
N ASP A 192 16.80 -1.83 11.84
CA ASP A 192 17.63 -3.00 11.56
C ASP A 192 17.48 -4.17 12.57
N THR A 193 16.98 -3.88 13.78
CA THR A 193 16.73 -4.88 14.84
C THR A 193 15.39 -5.60 14.72
N ASN A 194 14.41 -5.01 14.03
CA ASN A 194 13.07 -5.57 13.83
C ASN A 194 12.74 -5.51 12.34
N SER A 195 13.40 -6.35 11.55
CA SER A 195 13.18 -6.39 10.12
C SER A 195 11.81 -6.97 9.80
N PHE A 196 11.02 -6.24 9.02
CA PHE A 196 9.81 -6.78 8.42
C PHE A 196 10.15 -8.01 7.58
N ASN A 197 9.76 -9.18 8.07
CA ASN A 197 9.94 -10.41 7.31
C ASN A 197 8.89 -10.48 6.21
N ARG A 198 9.26 -10.04 5.01
CA ARG A 198 8.38 -10.14 3.82
C ARG A 198 7.94 -11.58 3.56
N GLY A 199 8.77 -12.56 3.91
CA GLY A 199 8.52 -13.99 3.72
C GLY A 199 7.67 -14.65 4.81
N ALA A 200 7.33 -13.93 5.87
CA ALA A 200 6.50 -14.51 6.93
C ALA A 200 5.10 -14.84 6.41
N SER A 201 4.63 -16.03 6.76
CA SER A 201 3.23 -16.43 6.50
C SER A 201 2.26 -15.48 7.20
N ARG A 202 1.19 -15.15 6.53
CA ARG A 202 0.09 -14.34 7.05
C ARG A 202 -1.20 -15.15 7.17
N ALA A 203 -1.07 -16.48 7.10
CA ALA A 203 -2.19 -17.43 7.18
C ALA A 203 -2.95 -17.36 8.52
N GLY A 204 -2.34 -16.79 9.57
CA GLY A 204 -3.00 -16.53 10.86
C GLY A 204 -3.93 -15.31 10.88
N ALA A 205 -4.19 -14.67 9.75
CA ALA A 205 -5.16 -13.59 9.61
C ALA A 205 -6.59 -14.16 9.63
N ASP A 206 -7.06 -14.55 10.80
CA ASP A 206 -8.38 -15.15 11.04
C ASP A 206 -9.35 -14.19 11.77
N TRP A 207 -10.54 -14.69 12.06
CA TRP A 207 -11.58 -13.93 12.76
C TRP A 207 -11.19 -13.56 14.20
N ASP A 208 -10.40 -14.40 14.90
CA ASP A 208 -9.91 -14.12 16.24
C ASP A 208 -8.89 -12.97 16.20
N PHE A 209 -8.02 -12.97 15.22
CA PHE A 209 -7.10 -11.85 15.01
C PHE A 209 -7.83 -10.56 14.64
N LEU A 210 -8.89 -10.64 13.82
CA LEU A 210 -9.71 -9.46 13.50
C LEU A 210 -10.40 -8.90 14.74
N ARG A 211 -10.97 -9.76 15.61
CA ARG A 211 -11.54 -9.35 16.91
C ARG A 211 -10.48 -8.69 17.79
N TYR A 212 -9.32 -9.33 17.91
CA TYR A 212 -8.18 -8.75 18.63
C TYR A 212 -7.82 -7.35 18.13
N LEU A 213 -7.70 -7.16 16.81
CA LEU A 213 -7.44 -5.83 16.24
C LEU A 213 -8.55 -4.84 16.57
N ARG A 214 -9.82 -5.26 16.51
CA ARG A 214 -10.94 -4.37 16.83
C ARG A 214 -10.87 -3.89 18.28
N ASP A 215 -10.51 -4.76 19.20
CA ASP A 215 -10.41 -4.44 20.63
C ASP A 215 -9.24 -3.51 20.96
N HIS A 216 -8.13 -3.62 20.21
CA HIS A 216 -6.90 -2.83 20.44
C HIS A 216 -6.78 -1.58 19.57
N TRP A 217 -7.64 -1.44 18.54
CA TRP A 217 -7.65 -0.27 17.68
C TRP A 217 -8.90 0.58 17.89
N PRO A 218 -8.81 1.74 18.58
CA PRO A 218 -9.99 2.51 18.99
C PRO A 218 -10.67 3.28 17.86
N ASN A 219 -10.00 3.45 16.73
CA ASN A 219 -10.47 4.26 15.61
C ASN A 219 -11.09 3.41 14.50
N LYS A 220 -11.13 3.92 13.27
CA LYS A 220 -11.71 3.22 12.10
C LYS A 220 -10.83 2.04 11.69
N LEU A 221 -11.47 0.89 11.51
CA LEU A 221 -10.87 -0.32 10.96
C LEU A 221 -11.51 -0.62 9.60
N VAL A 222 -10.69 -0.74 8.58
CA VAL A 222 -11.09 -1.08 7.21
C VAL A 222 -10.48 -2.43 6.87
N ILE A 223 -11.26 -3.32 6.31
CA ILE A 223 -10.77 -4.63 5.87
C ILE A 223 -10.53 -4.57 4.35
N LYS A 224 -9.30 -4.89 3.96
CA LYS A 224 -8.89 -4.93 2.55
C LYS A 224 -8.75 -6.38 2.09
N GLY A 225 -9.39 -6.72 0.95
CA GLY A 225 -9.28 -8.04 0.34
C GLY A 225 -10.52 -8.92 0.51
N VAL A 226 -11.64 -8.33 0.90
CA VAL A 226 -12.91 -9.06 1.02
C VAL A 226 -13.53 -9.24 -0.37
N LEU A 227 -13.67 -10.50 -0.81
CA LEU A 227 -14.21 -10.86 -2.13
C LEU A 227 -15.52 -11.66 -2.02
N ASN A 228 -15.92 -12.05 -0.82
CA ASN A 228 -17.13 -12.81 -0.56
C ASN A 228 -18.17 -11.92 0.17
N THR A 229 -19.41 -11.96 -0.30
CA THR A 229 -20.50 -11.18 0.28
C THR A 229 -20.83 -11.60 1.71
N ASP A 230 -20.79 -12.92 2.01
CA ASP A 230 -21.08 -13.42 3.35
C ASP A 230 -20.02 -12.98 4.36
N ASP A 231 -18.75 -12.99 3.95
CA ASP A 231 -17.66 -12.44 4.78
C ASP A 231 -17.87 -10.95 5.04
N ALA A 232 -18.28 -10.18 4.04
CA ALA A 232 -18.54 -8.75 4.20
C ALA A 232 -19.72 -8.47 5.15
N ILE A 233 -20.74 -9.33 5.16
CA ILE A 233 -21.86 -9.26 6.10
C ILE A 233 -21.41 -9.57 7.52
N ASN A 234 -20.59 -10.61 7.69
CA ASN A 234 -20.06 -11.04 9.00
C ASN A 234 -19.07 -10.04 9.62
N MET A 235 -18.43 -9.19 8.81
CA MET A 235 -17.52 -8.13 9.27
C MET A 235 -18.22 -6.84 9.72
N LYS A 236 -19.52 -6.74 9.53
CA LYS A 236 -20.30 -5.54 9.82
C LYS A 236 -20.71 -5.48 11.30
#